data_d79046656902d979a781cb741aa7d292
#
_entry.id   d79046656902d979a781cb741aa7d292
#
_cell.length_a   1.000
_cell.length_b   1.000
_cell.length_c   1.000
_cell.angle_alpha   90.00
_cell.angle_beta   90.00
_cell.angle_gamma   90.00
#
_symmetry.space_group_name_H-M   'P 1'
#
loop_
_entity.id
_entity.type
_entity.pdbx_description
1 polymer ?
#
loop_
_entity_poly.entity_id
_entity_poly.type
_entity_poly.pdbx_seq_one_letter_code
_entity_poly.pdbx_strand_id
1 'polypeptide(L)' 'VKVDKGYLALRSEKAYDKNNEIGQLNTGDTVELIEKEDSTYWYVFVPKLGKEGYVDKNYLK' A
#
# COMPACT_ATOMS: atom_id res chain seq x y z
N VAL A 1 -3.49 3.97 7.15
CA VAL A 1 -2.23 3.22 7.23
C VAL A 1 -1.69 3.26 8.65
N LYS A 2 -1.27 2.12 9.15
CA LYS A 2 -0.67 2.05 10.47
C LYS A 2 0.52 1.09 10.44
N VAL A 3 1.72 1.62 10.60
CA VAL A 3 2.95 0.84 10.69
C VAL A 3 3.69 1.22 11.95
N ASP A 4 4.32 0.23 12.60
CA ASP A 4 5.01 0.46 13.86
C ASP A 4 6.32 1.20 13.65
N LYS A 5 7.03 0.91 12.61
CA LYS A 5 8.23 1.64 12.22
C LYS A 5 8.48 1.47 10.74
N GLY A 6 9.20 2.45 10.17
CA GLY A 6 9.46 2.46 8.76
C GLY A 6 8.26 2.94 7.98
N TYR A 7 7.99 2.32 6.87
CA TYR A 7 6.92 2.73 5.98
C TYR A 7 6.22 1.51 5.39
N LEU A 8 5.02 1.75 4.86
CA LEU A 8 4.30 0.75 4.07
C LEU A 8 4.60 1.04 2.60
N ALA A 9 5.13 0.05 1.89
CA ALA A 9 5.45 0.25 0.48
C ALA A 9 4.20 0.15 -0.38
N LEU A 10 4.06 1.10 -1.32
CA LEU A 10 3.09 1.01 -2.41
C LEU A 10 3.80 0.26 -3.53
N ARG A 11 3.20 -0.83 -4.01
CA ARG A 11 3.85 -1.74 -4.94
C ARG A 11 3.12 -1.84 -6.26
N SER A 12 3.88 -2.07 -7.31
CA SER A 12 3.28 -2.27 -8.63
C SER A 12 2.73 -3.67 -8.82
N GLU A 13 3.12 -4.62 -7.98
CA GLU A 13 2.68 -6.02 -8.08
C GLU A 13 2.38 -6.60 -6.69
N LYS A 14 1.66 -7.71 -6.66
CA LYS A 14 1.28 -8.40 -5.43
C LYS A 14 2.42 -9.29 -4.94
N ALA A 15 3.53 -8.67 -4.55
CA ALA A 15 4.70 -9.40 -4.10
C ALA A 15 5.56 -8.52 -3.20
N TYR A 16 6.25 -9.13 -2.26
CA TYR A 16 7.21 -8.43 -1.43
C TYR A 16 8.53 -8.39 -2.18
N ASP A 17 8.73 -7.34 -2.95
CA ASP A 17 9.91 -7.18 -3.78
C ASP A 17 10.32 -5.72 -3.77
N LYS A 18 11.54 -5.48 -3.39
CA LYS A 18 12.13 -4.16 -3.34
C LYS A 18 12.05 -3.42 -4.69
N ASN A 19 12.12 -4.19 -5.78
CA ASN A 19 12.10 -3.62 -7.13
C ASN A 19 10.73 -3.16 -7.59
N ASN A 20 9.67 -3.54 -6.89
CA ASN A 20 8.32 -3.12 -7.26
C ASN A 20 7.77 -1.99 -6.40
N GLU A 21 8.57 -1.42 -5.53
CA GLU A 21 8.13 -0.29 -4.71
C GLU A 21 8.04 0.96 -5.56
N ILE A 22 6.84 1.54 -5.63
CA ILE A 22 6.61 2.75 -6.41
C ILE A 22 6.22 3.94 -5.54
N GLY A 23 6.13 3.74 -4.22
CA GLY A 23 5.84 4.81 -3.29
C GLY A 23 5.96 4.32 -1.86
N GLN A 24 5.90 5.27 -0.92
CA GLN A 24 6.01 4.99 0.51
C GLN A 24 4.88 5.68 1.25
N LEU A 25 4.28 4.97 2.19
CA LEU A 25 3.19 5.47 3.01
C LEU A 25 3.59 5.39 4.48
N ASN A 26 3.19 6.40 5.23
CA ASN A 26 3.50 6.45 6.65
C ASN A 26 2.23 6.32 7.46
N THR A 27 2.38 6.02 8.76
CA THR A 27 1.24 5.96 9.66
C THR A 27 0.47 7.26 9.59
N GLY A 28 -0.84 7.16 9.44
CA GLY A 28 -1.71 8.31 9.32
C GLY A 28 -2.08 8.65 7.89
N ASP A 29 -1.34 8.13 6.92
CA ASP A 29 -1.68 8.36 5.51
C ASP A 29 -3.00 7.65 5.17
N THR A 30 -3.79 8.30 4.32
CA THR A 30 -5.08 7.77 3.90
C THR A 30 -4.97 7.21 2.50
N VAL A 31 -5.63 6.10 2.27
CA VAL A 31 -5.73 5.49 0.93
C VAL A 31 -7.19 5.20 0.63
N GLU A 32 -7.51 5.13 -0.66
CA GLU A 32 -8.85 4.74 -1.11
C GLU A 32 -8.76 3.30 -1.58
N LEU A 33 -9.59 2.46 -0.99
CA LEU A 33 -9.62 1.04 -1.38
C LEU A 33 -10.34 0.91 -2.71
N ILE A 34 -9.64 0.40 -3.70
CA ILE A 34 -10.23 0.15 -5.01
C ILE A 34 -10.75 -1.28 -5.08
N GLU A 35 -9.94 -2.24 -4.65
CA GLU A 35 -10.34 -3.64 -4.71
C GLU A 35 -9.70 -4.44 -3.59
N LYS A 36 -10.54 -5.15 -2.84
CA LYS A 36 -10.11 -6.14 -1.85
C LYS A 36 -9.86 -7.44 -2.59
N GLU A 37 -8.60 -7.76 -2.79
CA GLU A 37 -8.28 -8.99 -3.47
C GLU A 37 -8.15 -10.14 -2.48
N ASP A 38 -8.33 -11.35 -2.97
CA ASP A 38 -8.16 -12.55 -2.16
C ASP A 38 -6.67 -12.86 -2.03
N SER A 39 -5.95 -11.96 -1.39
CA SER A 39 -4.51 -12.08 -1.21
C SER A 39 -4.08 -11.18 -0.06
N THR A 40 -2.80 -11.24 0.27
CA THR A 40 -2.20 -10.34 1.27
C THR A 40 -2.24 -8.88 0.83
N TYR A 41 -2.27 -8.65 -0.47
CA TYR A 41 -2.18 -7.31 -1.03
C TYR A 41 -3.51 -6.86 -1.59
N TRP A 42 -3.92 -5.64 -1.23
CA TRP A 42 -5.13 -5.01 -1.76
C TRP A 42 -4.74 -3.86 -2.66
N TYR A 43 -5.57 -3.60 -3.67
CA TYR A 43 -5.33 -2.54 -4.63
C TYR A 43 -5.95 -1.24 -4.14
N VAL A 44 -5.14 -0.18 -4.07
CA VAL A 44 -5.57 1.10 -3.51
C VAL A 44 -5.09 2.26 -4.37
N PHE A 45 -5.78 3.39 -4.22
CA PHE A 45 -5.32 4.67 -4.75
C PHE A 45 -4.78 5.50 -3.59
N VAL A 46 -3.64 6.13 -3.79
CA VAL A 46 -3.00 6.97 -2.77
C VAL A 46 -3.09 8.43 -3.22
N PRO A 47 -4.05 9.20 -2.66
CA PRO A 47 -4.24 10.61 -3.09
C PRO A 47 -2.98 11.46 -2.93
N LYS A 48 -2.25 11.23 -1.86
CA LYS A 48 -1.03 11.97 -1.57
C LYS A 48 0.02 11.85 -2.69
N LEU A 49 0.08 10.68 -3.31
CA LEU A 49 1.04 10.40 -4.37
C LEU A 49 0.44 10.49 -5.77
N GLY A 50 -0.88 10.48 -5.87
CA GLY A 50 -1.56 10.41 -7.15
C GLY A 50 -1.30 9.10 -7.88
N LYS A 51 -1.10 8.02 -7.14
CA LYS A 51 -0.74 6.72 -7.70
C LYS A 51 -1.64 5.61 -7.17
N GLU A 52 -1.78 4.57 -7.96
CA GLU A 52 -2.48 3.35 -7.59
C GLU A 52 -1.47 2.21 -7.50
N GLY A 53 -1.76 1.26 -6.62
CA GLY A 53 -0.89 0.10 -6.49
C GLY A 53 -1.35 -0.83 -5.38
N TYR A 54 -0.52 -1.78 -5.06
CA TYR A 54 -0.81 -2.81 -4.06
C TYR A 54 -0.12 -2.49 -2.75
N VAL A 55 -0.84 -2.71 -1.64
CA VAL A 55 -0.30 -2.57 -0.29
C VAL A 55 -0.66 -3.78 0.54
N ASP A 56 0.17 -4.09 1.52
CA ASP A 56 -0.11 -5.16 2.47
C ASP A 56 -1.30 -4.75 3.33
N LYS A 57 -2.38 -5.54 3.24
CA LYS A 57 -3.64 -5.23 3.92
C LYS A 57 -3.51 -5.19 5.44
N ASN A 58 -2.51 -5.84 5.99
CA ASN A 58 -2.33 -5.91 7.45
C ASN A 58 -1.98 -4.56 8.06
N TYR A 59 -1.58 -3.61 7.26
CA TYR A 59 -1.25 -2.26 7.71
C TYR A 59 -2.34 -1.25 7.40
N LEU A 60 -3.48 -1.71 6.91
CA LEU A 60 -4.64 -0.85 6.65
C LEU A 60 -5.61 -0.98 7.83
N LYS A 61 -5.60 0.01 8.68
CA LYS A 61 -6.46 0.04 9.88
C LYS A 61 -7.40 1.20 9.85
#